data_5d3697bef2d68ce7385fefdcd37f2a30
#
_entry.id   5d3697bef2d68ce7385fefdcd37f2a30
#
_cell.length_a   1.000
_cell.length_b   1.000
_cell.length_c   1.000
_cell.angle_alpha   90.00
_cell.angle_beta   90.00
_cell.angle_gamma   90.00
#
_symmetry.space_group_name_H-M   'P 1'
#
loop_
_entity.id
_entity.type
_entity.pdbx_description
1 polymer ?
#
loop_
_entity_poly.entity_id
_entity_poly.type
_entity_poly.pdbx_seq_one_letter_code
_entity_poly.pdbx_strand_id
1 'polypeptide(L)'
;ADIVLSQKYATPIGTIQTSHYSREATGPNLNQIMMGSEGTFGVLTEVTLRIFRWMPQNRKRFSYIFKTWDEAMKAAREMMQCECGYSSVFRLSDPEETNLMLKLYNVDETPLQPLLDKFGYKDMERCLFLGFTDGEKGYSRNVARNIAKIALRHGGMPLTGYVTRSWEKGRFSDPYLRDTLMDFGITTDTLECTVNWSNMEQVHADVRKICHALPNTVVTTHMSHCYPQGANLYFIFLTRMQDEDAFKAYHTTILDAIQRSGAAVSHHHGIGKMFAPWLEGYIGEKEYGVFRVLKDYFDPDYNMNPGGTIGLDLKPEEKKFLREYTDYLEQPKFD
;
A
#
# COMPACT_ATOMS: atom_id res chain seq x y z
N ALA A 1 -4.41 -8.76 -8.37
CA ALA A 1 -5.50 -9.29 -9.20
C ALA A 1 -4.98 -10.01 -10.45
N ASP A 2 -4.05 -9.44 -11.21
CA ASP A 2 -3.64 -9.92 -12.55
C ASP A 2 -2.96 -11.30 -12.59
N ILE A 3 -2.55 -11.84 -11.46
CA ILE A 3 -1.98 -13.19 -11.36
C ILE A 3 -3.04 -14.28 -11.13
N VAL A 4 -4.28 -13.91 -10.80
CA VAL A 4 -5.37 -14.86 -10.58
C VAL A 4 -6.02 -15.19 -11.92
N LEU A 5 -5.89 -16.44 -12.36
CA LEU A 5 -6.43 -16.90 -13.63
C LEU A 5 -7.84 -17.46 -13.48
N SER A 6 -8.07 -18.25 -12.44
CA SER A 6 -9.41 -18.77 -12.13
C SER A 6 -9.55 -19.09 -10.65
N GLN A 7 -10.79 -19.16 -10.19
CA GLN A 7 -11.14 -19.42 -8.80
C GLN A 7 -12.32 -20.40 -8.74
N LYS A 8 -12.39 -21.16 -7.65
CA LYS A 8 -13.51 -22.04 -7.34
C LYS A 8 -13.98 -21.76 -5.92
N TYR A 9 -15.26 -21.57 -5.76
CA TYR A 9 -15.90 -21.25 -4.48
C TYR A 9 -16.96 -22.29 -4.13
N ALA A 10 -16.99 -22.65 -2.87
CA ALA A 10 -18.16 -23.27 -2.24
C ALA A 10 -19.06 -22.14 -1.71
N THR A 11 -20.26 -22.01 -2.27
CA THR A 11 -21.27 -21.03 -1.85
C THR A 11 -22.52 -21.73 -1.35
N PRO A 12 -23.39 -21.08 -0.57
CA PRO A 12 -24.68 -21.65 -0.15
C PRO A 12 -25.56 -22.15 -1.28
N ILE A 13 -25.49 -21.54 -2.46
CA ILE A 13 -26.25 -21.96 -3.64
C ILE A 13 -25.56 -23.03 -4.51
N GLY A 14 -24.38 -23.50 -4.09
CA GLY A 14 -23.61 -24.52 -4.80
C GLY A 14 -22.19 -24.10 -5.16
N THR A 15 -21.50 -24.94 -5.91
CA THR A 15 -20.14 -24.65 -6.34
C THR A 15 -20.13 -23.72 -7.56
N ILE A 16 -19.33 -22.67 -7.46
CA ILE A 16 -19.08 -21.73 -8.56
C ILE A 16 -17.61 -21.83 -8.95
N GLN A 17 -17.38 -21.94 -10.26
CA GLN A 17 -16.04 -21.91 -10.83
C GLN A 17 -15.98 -20.85 -11.91
N THR A 18 -14.99 -19.94 -11.79
CA THR A 18 -14.76 -18.92 -12.82
C THR A 18 -14.06 -19.56 -14.04
N SER A 19 -14.15 -18.90 -15.17
CA SER A 19 -13.47 -19.35 -16.39
C SER A 19 -11.96 -19.49 -16.20
N HIS A 20 -11.38 -20.50 -16.82
CA HIS A 20 -9.93 -20.77 -16.78
C HIS A 20 -9.19 -20.37 -18.06
N TYR A 21 -9.89 -19.76 -19.00
CA TYR A 21 -9.25 -19.27 -20.23
C TYR A 21 -8.41 -18.02 -19.96
N SER A 22 -7.34 -17.86 -20.73
CA SER A 22 -6.40 -16.74 -20.56
C SER A 22 -7.07 -15.37 -20.77
N ARG A 23 -8.02 -15.29 -21.68
CA ARG A 23 -8.92 -14.14 -21.95
C ARG A 23 -10.15 -14.60 -22.69
N GLU A 24 -11.27 -13.96 -22.39
CA GLU A 24 -12.55 -14.19 -23.07
C GLU A 24 -13.40 -12.91 -23.03
N ALA A 25 -14.35 -12.79 -23.94
CA ALA A 25 -15.29 -11.69 -24.04
C ALA A 25 -16.74 -12.23 -23.97
N THR A 26 -16.99 -13.07 -22.97
CA THR A 26 -18.27 -13.81 -22.80
C THR A 26 -19.14 -13.22 -21.69
N GLY A 27 -19.11 -11.89 -21.53
CA GLY A 27 -19.86 -11.15 -20.54
C GLY A 27 -19.00 -10.59 -19.41
N PRO A 28 -19.62 -10.12 -18.30
CA PRO A 28 -18.90 -9.64 -17.13
C PRO A 28 -17.95 -10.71 -16.55
N ASN A 29 -16.78 -10.29 -16.15
CA ASN A 29 -15.75 -11.19 -15.63
C ASN A 29 -16.01 -11.58 -14.18
N LEU A 30 -16.59 -12.76 -13.96
CA LEU A 30 -16.88 -13.28 -12.62
C LEU A 30 -15.63 -13.44 -11.76
N ASN A 31 -14.46 -13.70 -12.37
CA ASN A 31 -13.22 -13.78 -11.63
C ASN A 31 -12.89 -12.46 -10.91
N GLN A 32 -13.17 -11.32 -11.54
CA GLN A 32 -12.98 -9.99 -10.93
C GLN A 32 -14.05 -9.69 -9.87
N ILE A 33 -15.28 -10.17 -10.06
CA ILE A 33 -16.38 -10.00 -9.09
C ILE A 33 -16.09 -10.76 -7.79
N MET A 34 -15.55 -11.97 -7.91
CA MET A 34 -15.27 -12.83 -6.74
C MET A 34 -14.00 -12.40 -5.99
N MET A 35 -13.04 -11.75 -6.65
CA MET A 35 -11.84 -11.24 -5.99
C MET A 35 -12.19 -10.09 -5.05
N GLY A 36 -11.60 -10.10 -3.85
CA GLY A 36 -11.87 -9.09 -2.81
C GLY A 36 -13.20 -9.28 -2.08
N SER A 37 -13.90 -10.41 -2.31
CA SER A 37 -15.17 -10.69 -1.63
C SER A 37 -15.03 -11.03 -0.14
N GLU A 38 -13.82 -11.29 0.34
CA GLU A 38 -13.52 -11.51 1.77
C GLU A 38 -14.41 -12.57 2.45
N GLY A 39 -14.80 -13.60 1.70
CA GLY A 39 -15.69 -14.65 2.18
C GLY A 39 -17.19 -14.29 2.17
N THR A 40 -17.56 -13.10 1.71
CA THR A 40 -18.97 -12.61 1.68
C THR A 40 -19.87 -13.47 0.79
N PHE A 41 -19.33 -13.98 -0.32
CA PHE A 41 -20.10 -14.76 -1.30
C PHE A 41 -19.87 -16.28 -1.18
N GLY A 42 -18.88 -16.71 -0.42
CA GLY A 42 -18.55 -18.12 -0.29
C GLY A 42 -17.10 -18.35 0.13
N VAL A 43 -16.72 -19.59 0.30
CA VAL A 43 -15.36 -20.02 0.67
C VAL A 43 -14.55 -20.34 -0.58
N LEU A 44 -13.43 -19.65 -0.80
CA LEU A 44 -12.47 -19.99 -1.84
C LEU A 44 -11.85 -21.36 -1.55
N THR A 45 -12.05 -22.32 -2.46
CA THR A 45 -11.56 -23.70 -2.31
C THR A 45 -10.39 -24.02 -3.22
N GLU A 46 -10.35 -23.41 -4.40
CA GLU A 46 -9.25 -23.60 -5.36
C GLU A 46 -8.96 -22.26 -6.06
N VAL A 47 -7.68 -22.04 -6.36
CA VAL A 47 -7.23 -20.90 -7.17
C VAL A 47 -6.14 -21.35 -8.13
N THR A 48 -6.27 -20.91 -9.38
CA THR A 48 -5.21 -21.07 -10.39
C THR A 48 -4.48 -19.74 -10.56
N LEU A 49 -3.17 -19.76 -10.32
CA LEU A 49 -2.32 -18.58 -10.37
C LEU A 49 -1.34 -18.64 -11.55
N ARG A 50 -1.11 -17.49 -12.17
CA ARG A 50 0.02 -17.29 -13.04
C ARG A 50 1.30 -17.34 -12.23
N ILE A 51 2.27 -18.14 -12.66
CA ILE A 51 3.59 -18.25 -12.05
C ILE A 51 4.67 -17.65 -12.97
N PHE A 52 5.81 -17.32 -12.39
CA PHE A 52 6.96 -16.76 -13.07
C PHE A 52 8.18 -17.67 -12.89
N ARG A 53 9.07 -17.68 -13.89
CA ARG A 53 10.33 -18.44 -13.78
C ARG A 53 11.21 -17.83 -12.70
N TRP A 54 11.71 -18.66 -11.82
CA TRP A 54 12.69 -18.27 -10.82
C TRP A 54 14.08 -18.17 -11.46
N MET A 55 14.64 -16.95 -11.56
CA MET A 55 15.92 -16.66 -12.20
C MET A 55 16.80 -15.76 -11.31
N PRO A 56 17.16 -16.18 -10.09
CA PRO A 56 17.88 -15.34 -9.12
C PRO A 56 19.27 -14.93 -9.60
N GLN A 57 19.91 -15.69 -10.49
CA GLN A 57 21.21 -15.37 -11.11
C GLN A 57 21.16 -14.12 -11.98
N ASN A 58 19.99 -13.72 -12.46
CA ASN A 58 19.80 -12.55 -13.30
C ASN A 58 19.37 -11.31 -12.49
N ARG A 59 19.15 -11.45 -11.19
CA ARG A 59 18.68 -10.35 -10.32
C ARG A 59 19.64 -9.18 -10.34
N LYS A 60 19.09 -7.99 -10.56
CA LYS A 60 19.80 -6.71 -10.50
C LYS A 60 19.22 -5.88 -9.36
N ARG A 61 20.02 -5.72 -8.29
CA ARG A 61 19.69 -4.88 -7.16
C ARG A 61 20.13 -3.45 -7.42
N PHE A 62 19.37 -2.50 -6.93
CA PHE A 62 19.67 -1.08 -6.99
C PHE A 62 19.26 -0.41 -5.69
N SER A 63 19.96 0.64 -5.34
CA SER A 63 19.58 1.57 -4.26
C SER A 63 20.13 2.95 -4.55
N TYR A 64 19.35 3.96 -4.21
CA TYR A 64 19.67 5.37 -4.40
C TYR A 64 19.18 6.14 -3.18
N ILE A 65 19.79 7.28 -2.91
CA ILE A 65 19.30 8.24 -1.94
C ILE A 65 19.04 9.57 -2.66
N PHE A 66 17.88 10.16 -2.41
CA PHE A 66 17.46 11.46 -2.93
C PHE A 66 17.53 12.49 -1.81
N LYS A 67 17.69 13.78 -2.16
CA LYS A 67 17.76 14.86 -1.17
C LYS A 67 16.40 15.18 -0.57
N THR A 68 15.33 15.06 -1.38
CA THR A 68 13.98 15.41 -0.97
C THR A 68 12.95 14.39 -1.43
N TRP A 69 11.79 14.39 -0.79
CA TRP A 69 10.65 13.59 -1.19
C TRP A 69 10.15 13.94 -2.60
N ASP A 70 10.12 15.22 -2.94
CA ASP A 70 9.68 15.69 -4.25
C ASP A 70 10.57 15.15 -5.39
N GLU A 71 11.90 15.23 -5.26
CA GLU A 71 12.85 14.65 -6.23
C GLU A 71 12.63 13.14 -6.39
N ALA A 72 12.46 12.44 -5.28
CA ALA A 72 12.25 11.00 -5.24
C ALA A 72 10.91 10.59 -5.89
N MET A 73 9.84 11.32 -5.62
CA MET A 73 8.52 11.08 -6.24
C MET A 73 8.53 11.31 -7.74
N LYS A 74 9.16 12.40 -8.22
CA LYS A 74 9.31 12.69 -9.66
C LYS A 74 10.07 11.58 -10.36
N ALA A 75 11.16 11.08 -9.74
CA ALA A 75 11.90 9.95 -10.25
C ALA A 75 11.05 8.68 -10.30
N ALA A 76 10.33 8.37 -9.23
CA ALA A 76 9.46 7.19 -9.14
C ALA A 76 8.38 7.21 -10.21
N ARG A 77 7.69 8.34 -10.38
CA ARG A 77 6.69 8.52 -11.43
C ARG A 77 7.27 8.31 -12.83
N GLU A 78 8.42 8.93 -13.14
CA GLU A 78 9.06 8.75 -14.44
C GLU A 78 9.48 7.30 -14.69
N MET A 79 10.00 6.60 -13.66
CA MET A 79 10.35 5.18 -13.76
C MET A 79 9.15 4.29 -14.10
N MET A 80 7.97 4.62 -13.58
CA MET A 80 6.74 3.86 -13.86
C MET A 80 6.13 4.19 -15.24
N GLN A 81 6.36 5.39 -15.75
CA GLN A 81 5.76 5.89 -17.01
C GLN A 81 6.70 5.77 -18.20
N CYS A 82 7.96 5.34 -18.03
CA CYS A 82 8.94 5.25 -19.12
C CYS A 82 8.75 4.06 -20.06
N GLU A 83 7.78 3.18 -19.83
CA GLU A 83 7.48 1.98 -20.62
C GLU A 83 8.70 1.04 -20.84
N CYS A 84 9.71 1.15 -19.99
CA CYS A 84 10.97 0.39 -20.12
C CYS A 84 10.97 -0.93 -19.33
N GLY A 85 9.81 -1.36 -18.84
CA GLY A 85 9.59 -2.51 -17.97
C GLY A 85 9.63 -2.13 -16.50
N TYR A 86 9.17 -3.06 -15.65
CA TYR A 86 9.00 -2.82 -14.23
C TYR A 86 9.97 -3.64 -13.40
N SER A 87 10.41 -3.07 -12.27
CA SER A 87 11.15 -3.81 -11.25
C SER A 87 10.24 -4.80 -10.53
N SER A 88 10.83 -5.89 -10.03
CA SER A 88 10.11 -6.89 -9.23
C SER A 88 9.84 -6.40 -7.82
N VAL A 89 10.69 -5.52 -7.31
CA VAL A 89 10.52 -4.78 -6.07
C VAL A 89 10.89 -3.33 -6.30
N PHE A 90 10.03 -2.45 -5.84
CA PHE A 90 10.17 -1.00 -5.87
C PHE A 90 9.74 -0.48 -4.50
N ARG A 91 10.63 0.17 -3.76
CA ARG A 91 10.35 0.74 -2.46
C ARG A 91 11.05 2.09 -2.33
N LEU A 92 10.26 3.12 -2.12
CA LEU A 92 10.73 4.47 -1.84
C LEU A 92 10.26 4.85 -0.43
N SER A 93 11.20 5.01 0.47
CA SER A 93 10.96 5.44 1.85
C SER A 93 10.98 6.95 1.95
N ASP A 94 10.02 7.51 2.68
CA ASP A 94 9.96 8.93 2.97
C ASP A 94 11.10 9.37 3.94
N PRO A 95 11.23 10.68 4.24
CA PRO A 95 12.31 11.16 5.09
C PRO A 95 12.34 10.53 6.47
N GLU A 96 11.19 10.35 7.11
CA GLU A 96 11.14 9.81 8.48
C GLU A 96 11.45 8.31 8.50
N GLU A 97 10.90 7.54 7.55
CA GLU A 97 11.24 6.12 7.42
C GLU A 97 12.73 5.94 7.07
N THR A 98 13.25 6.75 6.15
CA THR A 98 14.68 6.71 5.80
C THR A 98 15.57 6.98 7.00
N ASN A 99 15.23 8.00 7.79
CA ASN A 99 15.99 8.35 8.97
C ASN A 99 15.95 7.24 10.04
N LEU A 100 14.75 6.66 10.28
CA LEU A 100 14.61 5.55 11.20
C LEU A 100 15.41 4.32 10.74
N MET A 101 15.34 3.97 9.45
CA MET A 101 16.08 2.84 8.89
C MET A 101 17.59 3.04 9.00
N LEU A 102 18.12 4.22 8.69
CA LEU A 102 19.55 4.49 8.80
C LEU A 102 20.05 4.39 10.24
N LYS A 103 19.26 4.81 11.22
CA LYS A 103 19.55 4.62 12.65
C LYS A 103 19.51 3.15 13.06
N LEU A 104 18.50 2.40 12.67
CA LEU A 104 18.39 0.96 12.98
C LEU A 104 19.55 0.14 12.40
N TYR A 105 20.15 0.58 11.30
CA TYR A 105 21.34 -0.02 10.72
C TYR A 105 22.67 0.63 11.19
N ASN A 106 22.60 1.51 12.19
CA ASN A 106 23.73 2.26 12.77
C ASN A 106 24.55 3.02 11.70
N VAL A 107 23.93 3.51 10.65
CA VAL A 107 24.59 4.26 9.58
C VAL A 107 25.03 5.63 10.07
N ASP A 108 24.26 6.23 10.99
CA ASP A 108 24.54 7.50 11.65
C ASP A 108 25.84 7.48 12.48
N GLU A 109 26.29 6.31 12.93
CA GLU A 109 27.56 6.11 13.64
C GLU A 109 28.75 5.85 12.68
N THR A 110 28.52 5.85 11.37
CA THR A 110 29.55 5.57 10.37
C THR A 110 30.08 6.85 9.70
N PRO A 111 31.25 6.80 9.03
CA PRO A 111 31.75 7.92 8.22
C PRO A 111 30.84 8.29 7.04
N LEU A 112 29.83 7.48 6.73
CA LEU A 112 28.87 7.76 5.66
C LEU A 112 27.96 8.94 6.02
N GLN A 113 27.56 9.10 7.28
CA GLN A 113 26.70 10.19 7.72
C GLN A 113 27.29 11.59 7.41
N PRO A 114 28.49 11.95 7.84
CA PRO A 114 29.09 13.24 7.49
C PRO A 114 29.26 13.46 5.99
N LEU A 115 29.47 12.37 5.24
CA LEU A 115 29.56 12.44 3.77
C LEU A 115 28.22 12.78 3.14
N LEU A 116 27.13 12.17 3.59
CA LEU A 116 25.77 12.47 3.15
C LEU A 116 25.42 13.94 3.42
N ASP A 117 25.70 14.42 4.62
CA ASP A 117 25.43 15.81 5.02
C ASP A 117 26.22 16.82 4.16
N LYS A 118 27.51 16.53 3.92
CA LYS A 118 28.36 17.36 3.06
C LYS A 118 27.83 17.49 1.64
N PHE A 119 27.18 16.46 1.10
CA PHE A 119 26.57 16.48 -0.22
C PHE A 119 25.10 16.94 -0.21
N GLY A 120 24.58 17.35 0.94
CA GLY A 120 23.24 17.92 1.09
C GLY A 120 22.11 16.89 1.22
N TYR A 121 22.43 15.65 1.58
CA TYR A 121 21.44 14.60 1.92
C TYR A 121 21.15 14.64 3.42
N LYS A 122 20.38 15.63 3.86
CA LYS A 122 20.17 15.93 5.27
C LYS A 122 19.20 14.95 5.94
N ASP A 123 19.37 14.79 7.24
CA ASP A 123 18.42 14.06 8.08
C ASP A 123 17.02 14.66 7.97
N MET A 124 16.00 13.83 8.02
CA MET A 124 14.59 14.20 7.91
C MET A 124 14.19 14.89 6.61
N GLU A 125 15.10 14.98 5.59
CA GLU A 125 14.80 15.48 4.24
C GLU A 125 15.03 14.39 3.19
N ARG A 126 16.08 13.58 3.34
CA ARG A 126 16.54 12.56 2.39
C ARG A 126 15.62 11.33 2.34
N CYS A 127 15.53 10.72 1.16
CA CYS A 127 14.66 9.59 0.87
C CYS A 127 15.45 8.41 0.31
N LEU A 128 15.29 7.23 0.88
CA LEU A 128 15.93 5.99 0.41
C LEU A 128 15.04 5.29 -0.62
N PHE A 129 15.60 5.05 -1.78
CA PHE A 129 14.99 4.23 -2.82
C PHE A 129 15.78 2.92 -2.99
N LEU A 130 15.10 1.80 -2.91
CA LEU A 130 15.70 0.48 -3.09
C LEU A 130 14.79 -0.48 -3.84
N GLY A 131 15.38 -1.48 -4.45
CA GLY A 131 14.61 -2.51 -5.13
C GLY A 131 15.50 -3.46 -5.94
N PHE A 132 14.85 -4.34 -6.66
CA PHE A 132 15.51 -5.23 -7.59
C PHE A 132 14.61 -5.59 -8.76
N THR A 133 15.21 -6.05 -9.82
CA THR A 133 14.51 -6.60 -10.99
C THR A 133 14.98 -8.03 -11.23
N ASP A 134 14.01 -8.92 -11.43
CA ASP A 134 14.17 -10.32 -11.80
C ASP A 134 13.69 -10.56 -13.23
N GLY A 135 14.04 -11.69 -13.79
CA GLY A 135 13.60 -12.10 -15.10
C GLY A 135 14.74 -12.52 -16.04
N GLU A 136 14.49 -12.48 -17.33
CA GLU A 136 15.51 -12.73 -18.34
C GLU A 136 16.65 -11.70 -18.23
N LYS A 137 17.88 -12.11 -18.55
CA LYS A 137 19.09 -11.30 -18.32
C LYS A 137 19.07 -9.94 -19.03
N GLY A 138 18.56 -9.91 -20.27
CA GLY A 138 18.42 -8.67 -21.06
C GLY A 138 17.37 -7.74 -20.45
N TYR A 139 16.22 -8.29 -20.06
CA TYR A 139 15.16 -7.56 -19.39
C TYR A 139 15.64 -6.93 -18.07
N SER A 140 16.21 -7.75 -17.16
CA SER A 140 16.69 -7.27 -15.86
C SER A 140 17.73 -6.16 -15.99
N ARG A 141 18.66 -6.31 -16.98
CA ARG A 141 19.67 -5.27 -17.26
C ARG A 141 19.05 -4.00 -17.80
N ASN A 142 18.07 -4.11 -18.72
CA ASN A 142 17.40 -2.94 -19.31
C ASN A 142 16.67 -2.13 -18.26
N VAL A 143 15.84 -2.79 -17.46
CA VAL A 143 15.08 -2.12 -16.38
C VAL A 143 16.03 -1.44 -15.39
N ALA A 144 17.04 -2.15 -14.88
CA ALA A 144 17.99 -1.59 -13.92
C ALA A 144 18.78 -0.39 -14.51
N ARG A 145 19.13 -0.43 -15.80
CA ARG A 145 19.83 0.67 -16.49
C ARG A 145 18.93 1.91 -16.61
N ASN A 146 17.65 1.73 -16.94
CA ASN A 146 16.73 2.86 -17.07
C ASN A 146 16.41 3.46 -15.71
N ILE A 147 16.20 2.64 -14.68
CA ILE A 147 16.08 3.12 -13.29
C ILE A 147 17.30 3.96 -12.91
N ALA A 148 18.52 3.48 -13.19
CA ALA A 148 19.74 4.22 -12.90
C ALA A 148 19.78 5.58 -13.61
N LYS A 149 19.46 5.62 -14.91
CA LYS A 149 19.45 6.88 -15.68
C LYS A 149 18.45 7.89 -15.12
N ILE A 150 17.24 7.43 -14.79
CA ILE A 150 16.19 8.29 -14.25
C ILE A 150 16.55 8.76 -12.85
N ALA A 151 17.01 7.87 -11.96
CA ALA A 151 17.45 8.24 -10.61
C ALA A 151 18.52 9.33 -10.64
N LEU A 152 19.57 9.15 -11.46
CA LEU A 152 20.63 10.15 -11.60
C LEU A 152 20.14 11.50 -12.15
N ARG A 153 19.22 11.49 -13.11
CA ARG A 153 18.63 12.71 -13.67
C ARG A 153 17.88 13.52 -12.62
N HIS A 154 17.22 12.86 -11.67
CA HIS A 154 16.50 13.49 -10.57
C HIS A 154 17.36 13.67 -9.29
N GLY A 155 18.67 13.67 -9.40
CA GLY A 155 19.56 13.96 -8.28
C GLY A 155 19.80 12.78 -7.32
N GLY A 156 19.32 11.58 -7.65
CA GLY A 156 19.54 10.38 -6.86
C GLY A 156 21.00 9.96 -6.86
N MET A 157 21.64 9.90 -5.70
CA MET A 157 22.99 9.38 -5.52
C MET A 157 22.96 7.85 -5.42
N PRO A 158 23.75 7.12 -6.23
CA PRO A 158 23.76 5.66 -6.17
C PRO A 158 24.39 5.17 -4.86
N LEU A 159 23.74 4.23 -4.21
CA LEU A 159 24.27 3.44 -3.13
C LEU A 159 24.67 2.04 -3.63
N THR A 160 25.30 1.25 -2.77
CA THR A 160 25.67 -0.12 -3.15
C THR A 160 24.47 -1.07 -3.11
N GLY A 161 24.48 -2.12 -3.91
CA GLY A 161 23.45 -3.19 -3.84
C GLY A 161 23.40 -3.95 -2.51
N TYR A 162 24.33 -3.64 -1.60
CA TYR A 162 24.34 -4.16 -0.22
C TYR A 162 23.12 -3.67 0.57
N VAL A 163 22.72 -2.40 0.41
CA VAL A 163 21.53 -1.82 1.09
C VAL A 163 20.28 -2.64 0.79
N THR A 164 20.01 -2.87 -0.51
CA THR A 164 18.88 -3.71 -0.93
C THR A 164 19.00 -5.15 -0.42
N ARG A 165 20.21 -5.73 -0.43
CA ARG A 165 20.44 -7.10 0.07
C ARG A 165 20.20 -7.22 1.56
N SER A 166 20.60 -6.23 2.35
CA SER A 166 20.33 -6.19 3.79
C SER A 166 18.84 -6.13 4.07
N TRP A 167 18.13 -5.24 3.38
CA TRP A 167 16.67 -5.16 3.47
C TRP A 167 15.99 -6.49 3.06
N GLU A 168 16.42 -7.14 1.96
CA GLU A 168 15.86 -8.44 1.54
C GLU A 168 15.98 -9.51 2.63
N LYS A 169 17.06 -9.49 3.41
CA LYS A 169 17.27 -10.45 4.52
C LYS A 169 16.38 -10.14 5.73
N GLY A 170 16.20 -8.87 6.05
CA GLY A 170 15.47 -8.40 7.24
C GLY A 170 13.95 -8.39 7.08
N ARG A 171 13.44 -8.15 5.86
CA ARG A 171 12.02 -7.82 5.61
C ARG A 171 10.98 -8.80 6.14
N PHE A 172 11.35 -10.03 6.39
CA PHE A 172 10.46 -11.06 6.94
C PHE A 172 10.49 -11.12 8.48
N SER A 173 11.43 -10.40 9.11
CA SER A 173 11.55 -10.31 10.57
C SER A 173 10.81 -9.09 11.13
N ASP A 174 10.57 -8.07 10.32
CA ASP A 174 9.95 -6.81 10.73
C ASP A 174 8.58 -6.99 11.42
N PRO A 175 7.68 -7.91 10.99
CA PRO A 175 6.40 -8.14 11.66
C PRO A 175 6.52 -8.56 13.13
N TYR A 176 7.58 -9.26 13.52
CA TYR A 176 7.81 -9.70 14.89
C TYR A 176 8.23 -8.56 15.83
N LEU A 177 8.73 -7.44 15.29
CA LEU A 177 9.06 -6.26 16.08
C LEU A 177 7.81 -5.66 16.74
N ARG A 178 6.64 -5.80 16.12
CA ARG A 178 5.37 -5.34 16.68
C ARG A 178 5.10 -5.93 18.06
N ASP A 179 5.22 -7.25 18.21
CA ASP A 179 4.95 -7.92 19.48
C ASP A 179 5.92 -7.44 20.56
N THR A 180 7.20 -7.31 20.22
CA THR A 180 8.20 -6.77 21.14
C THR A 180 7.88 -5.33 21.55
N LEU A 181 7.45 -4.46 20.64
CA LEU A 181 7.09 -3.08 20.95
C LEU A 181 5.86 -2.98 21.86
N MET A 182 4.89 -3.87 21.67
CA MET A 182 3.70 -3.94 22.54
C MET A 182 4.06 -4.26 23.99
N ASP A 183 5.08 -5.09 24.25
CA ASP A 183 5.58 -5.38 25.59
C ASP A 183 6.11 -4.12 26.31
N PHE A 184 6.53 -3.10 25.54
CA PHE A 184 6.95 -1.78 26.06
C PHE A 184 5.83 -0.73 26.02
N GLY A 185 4.59 -1.13 25.79
CA GLY A 185 3.44 -0.22 25.72
C GLY A 185 3.43 0.67 24.47
N ILE A 186 4.12 0.23 23.41
CA ILE A 186 4.13 0.92 22.12
C ILE A 186 3.19 0.19 21.16
N THR A 187 2.12 0.85 20.77
CA THR A 187 1.21 0.37 19.73
C THR A 187 1.80 0.69 18.37
N THR A 188 1.89 -0.32 17.52
CA THR A 188 2.29 -0.17 16.12
C THR A 188 1.18 -0.70 15.24
N ASP A 189 0.74 0.11 14.29
CA ASP A 189 -0.23 -0.32 13.29
C ASP A 189 0.08 0.32 11.93
N THR A 190 -0.61 -0.19 10.92
CA THR A 190 -0.37 0.17 9.54
C THR A 190 -1.67 0.46 8.81
N LEU A 191 -1.67 1.52 8.02
CA LEU A 191 -2.71 1.80 7.04
C LEU A 191 -2.05 2.00 5.69
N GLU A 192 -2.76 1.63 4.65
CA GLU A 192 -2.25 1.81 3.29
C GLU A 192 -3.38 2.25 2.37
N CYS A 193 -3.01 2.95 1.31
CA CYS A 193 -3.99 3.48 0.37
C CYS A 193 -3.42 3.53 -1.05
N THR A 194 -4.31 3.45 -2.04
CA THR A 194 -3.92 3.69 -3.44
C THR A 194 -4.12 5.15 -3.80
N VAL A 195 -3.09 5.74 -4.39
CA VAL A 195 -3.07 7.17 -4.74
C VAL A 195 -2.62 7.35 -6.18
N ASN A 196 -3.31 8.23 -6.92
CA ASN A 196 -2.88 8.66 -8.23
C ASN A 196 -1.69 9.64 -8.13
N TRP A 197 -0.81 9.67 -9.13
CA TRP A 197 0.35 10.57 -9.12
C TRP A 197 -0.01 12.06 -8.96
N SER A 198 -1.17 12.48 -9.45
CA SER A 198 -1.64 13.86 -9.32
C SER A 198 -1.94 14.29 -7.88
N ASN A 199 -2.23 13.33 -7.01
CA ASN A 199 -2.67 13.57 -5.64
C ASN A 199 -1.70 13.04 -4.58
N MET A 200 -0.57 12.49 -5.01
CA MET A 200 0.36 11.76 -4.16
C MET A 200 0.94 12.60 -3.02
N GLU A 201 1.36 13.83 -3.34
CA GLU A 201 1.96 14.74 -2.38
C GLU A 201 0.94 15.18 -1.32
N GLN A 202 -0.27 15.52 -1.76
CA GLN A 202 -1.34 15.95 -0.89
C GLN A 202 -1.72 14.86 0.10
N VAL A 203 -1.97 13.63 -0.38
CA VAL A 203 -2.32 12.48 0.48
C VAL A 203 -1.22 12.18 1.47
N HIS A 204 0.06 12.17 1.02
CA HIS A 204 1.19 11.94 1.91
C HIS A 204 1.26 12.99 3.02
N ALA A 205 1.10 14.28 2.69
CA ALA A 205 1.16 15.38 3.65
C ALA A 205 -0.01 15.34 4.65
N ASP A 206 -1.24 15.20 4.14
CA ASP A 206 -2.46 15.25 4.97
C ASP A 206 -2.52 14.09 5.97
N VAL A 207 -2.28 12.87 5.50
CA VAL A 207 -2.32 11.69 6.38
C VAL A 207 -1.24 11.77 7.46
N ARG A 208 -0.01 12.16 7.09
CA ARG A 208 1.08 12.33 8.06
C ARG A 208 0.80 13.43 9.08
N LYS A 209 0.21 14.55 8.63
CA LYS A 209 -0.22 15.63 9.54
C LYS A 209 -1.21 15.12 10.59
N ILE A 210 -2.19 14.32 10.19
CA ILE A 210 -3.15 13.72 11.13
C ILE A 210 -2.46 12.72 12.06
N CYS A 211 -1.59 11.87 11.53
CA CYS A 211 -0.86 10.93 12.38
C CYS A 211 0.00 11.64 13.44
N HIS A 212 0.68 12.72 13.07
CA HIS A 212 1.50 13.51 13.99
C HIS A 212 0.69 14.42 14.94
N ALA A 213 -0.61 14.57 14.74
CA ALA A 213 -1.46 15.28 15.70
C ALA A 213 -1.51 14.57 17.07
N LEU A 214 -1.25 13.27 17.10
CA LEU A 214 -1.03 12.54 18.36
C LEU A 214 0.43 12.73 18.82
N PRO A 215 0.69 13.33 20.00
CA PRO A 215 2.02 13.60 20.50
C PRO A 215 2.89 12.33 20.64
N ASN A 216 4.20 12.48 20.45
CA ASN A 216 5.16 11.39 20.55
C ASN A 216 4.89 10.19 19.61
N THR A 217 4.30 10.46 18.45
CA THR A 217 4.06 9.47 17.41
C THR A 217 5.14 9.57 16.34
N VAL A 218 5.75 8.43 16.02
CA VAL A 218 6.62 8.27 14.84
C VAL A 218 5.75 7.78 13.68
N VAL A 219 5.88 8.40 12.52
CA VAL A 219 5.08 8.06 11.33
C VAL A 219 6.02 7.83 10.17
N THR A 220 6.20 6.60 9.78
CA THR A 220 7.00 6.24 8.61
C THR A 220 6.09 5.97 7.42
N THR A 221 6.53 6.34 6.23
CA THR A 221 5.77 6.09 5.02
C THR A 221 6.67 5.60 3.91
N HIS A 222 6.25 4.56 3.23
CA HIS A 222 6.90 4.19 1.99
C HIS A 222 5.91 4.03 0.84
N MET A 223 6.41 4.35 -0.33
CA MET A 223 5.75 4.07 -1.59
C MET A 223 6.20 2.70 -2.09
N SER A 224 5.23 1.85 -2.37
CA SER A 224 5.44 0.53 -2.98
C SER A 224 4.31 0.23 -3.96
N HIS A 225 4.32 -0.94 -4.60
CA HIS A 225 3.29 -1.30 -5.58
C HIS A 225 2.98 -0.16 -6.55
N CYS A 226 4.02 0.26 -7.29
CA CYS A 226 3.94 1.40 -8.18
C CYS A 226 3.44 1.01 -9.58
N TYR A 227 2.63 1.89 -10.16
CA TYR A 227 1.96 1.74 -11.46
C TYR A 227 2.15 3.00 -12.30
N PRO A 228 1.91 2.96 -13.62
CA PRO A 228 1.93 4.16 -14.45
C PRO A 228 0.95 5.26 -13.98
N GLN A 229 -0.17 4.88 -13.33
CA GLN A 229 -1.22 5.79 -12.87
C GLN A 229 -1.00 6.31 -11.45
N GLY A 230 -0.31 5.58 -10.59
CA GLY A 230 -0.16 5.90 -9.18
C GLY A 230 0.63 4.85 -8.42
N ALA A 231 0.55 4.89 -7.11
CA ALA A 231 1.21 3.93 -6.23
C ALA A 231 0.44 3.71 -4.94
N ASN A 232 0.86 2.71 -4.19
CA ASN A 232 0.46 2.52 -2.81
C ASN A 232 1.33 3.40 -1.90
N LEU A 233 0.72 4.13 -0.99
CA LEU A 233 1.35 4.72 0.18
C LEU A 233 1.05 3.86 1.39
N TYR A 234 2.09 3.41 2.06
CA TYR A 234 2.01 2.55 3.23
C TYR A 234 2.49 3.31 4.46
N PHE A 235 1.55 3.67 5.32
CA PHE A 235 1.81 4.42 6.55
C PHE A 235 1.96 3.44 7.71
N ILE A 236 3.02 3.62 8.50
CA ILE A 236 3.25 2.89 9.75
C ILE A 236 3.34 3.92 10.85
N PHE A 237 2.53 3.81 11.87
CA PHE A 237 2.65 4.66 13.05
C PHE A 237 3.03 3.84 14.29
N LEU A 238 3.87 4.44 15.10
CA LEU A 238 4.29 3.92 16.40
C LEU A 238 3.96 4.97 17.46
N THR A 239 3.14 4.62 18.42
CA THR A 239 2.68 5.54 19.45
C THR A 239 2.48 4.82 20.78
N ARG A 240 2.46 5.57 21.89
CA ARG A 240 2.07 5.04 23.20
C ARG A 240 0.57 5.17 23.38
N MET A 241 -0.14 4.08 23.13
CA MET A 241 -1.58 4.02 23.27
C MET A 241 -1.96 2.59 23.68
N GLN A 242 -2.69 2.45 24.76
CA GLN A 242 -3.12 1.14 25.29
C GLN A 242 -4.65 1.03 25.40
N ASP A 243 -5.35 2.15 25.28
CA ASP A 243 -6.81 2.18 25.30
C ASP A 243 -7.37 1.86 23.91
N GLU A 244 -8.26 0.86 23.84
CA GLU A 244 -8.81 0.37 22.57
C GLU A 244 -9.74 1.41 21.90
N ASP A 245 -10.51 2.15 22.69
CA ASP A 245 -11.43 3.15 22.15
C ASP A 245 -10.67 4.36 21.62
N ALA A 246 -9.62 4.78 22.34
CA ALA A 246 -8.70 5.81 21.86
C ALA A 246 -8.00 5.38 20.57
N PHE A 247 -7.58 4.11 20.48
CA PHE A 247 -6.99 3.54 19.25
C PHE A 247 -7.98 3.57 18.07
N LYS A 248 -9.23 3.13 18.28
CA LYS A 248 -10.27 3.16 17.25
C LYS A 248 -10.58 4.59 16.80
N ALA A 249 -10.66 5.54 17.72
CA ALA A 249 -10.88 6.94 17.40
C ALA A 249 -9.73 7.52 16.56
N TYR A 250 -8.48 7.26 16.96
CA TYR A 250 -7.30 7.68 16.20
C TYR A 250 -7.24 7.06 14.82
N HIS A 251 -7.46 5.76 14.72
CA HIS A 251 -7.49 5.02 13.44
C HIS A 251 -8.59 5.56 12.50
N THR A 252 -9.78 5.85 13.05
CA THR A 252 -10.89 6.49 12.33
C THR A 252 -10.46 7.83 11.73
N THR A 253 -9.76 8.65 12.51
CA THR A 253 -9.29 9.97 12.06
C THR A 253 -8.31 9.84 10.88
N ILE A 254 -7.45 8.82 10.88
CA ILE A 254 -6.51 8.56 9.78
C ILE A 254 -7.25 8.08 8.53
N LEU A 255 -8.22 7.16 8.67
CA LEU A 255 -9.04 6.70 7.54
C LEU A 255 -9.86 7.84 6.92
N ASP A 256 -10.43 8.71 7.75
CA ASP A 256 -11.09 9.91 7.28
C ASP A 256 -10.13 10.81 6.48
N ALA A 257 -8.90 10.99 6.94
CA ALA A 257 -7.90 11.77 6.22
C ALA A 257 -7.55 11.14 4.86
N ILE A 258 -7.34 9.81 4.80
CA ILE A 258 -7.09 9.08 3.57
C ILE A 258 -8.21 9.31 2.55
N GLN A 259 -9.46 9.13 2.98
CA GLN A 259 -10.60 9.27 2.10
C GLN A 259 -10.81 10.72 1.64
N ARG A 260 -10.68 11.69 2.55
CA ARG A 260 -10.82 13.12 2.25
C ARG A 260 -9.74 13.63 1.29
N SER A 261 -8.53 13.10 1.39
CA SER A 261 -7.43 13.45 0.49
C SER A 261 -7.60 12.85 -0.92
N GLY A 262 -8.68 12.10 -1.19
CA GLY A 262 -8.97 11.51 -2.50
C GLY A 262 -8.16 10.26 -2.82
N ALA A 263 -7.80 9.47 -1.81
CA ALA A 263 -7.17 8.17 -1.96
C ALA A 263 -8.19 7.03 -1.78
N ALA A 264 -7.93 5.88 -2.39
CA ALA A 264 -8.66 4.65 -2.09
C ALA A 264 -8.26 4.14 -0.71
N VAL A 265 -9.23 3.74 0.10
CA VAL A 265 -9.02 3.38 1.51
C VAL A 265 -8.18 2.12 1.73
N SER A 266 -7.98 1.30 0.71
CA SER A 266 -7.07 0.16 0.74
C SER A 266 -6.57 -0.19 -0.65
N HIS A 267 -5.34 -0.70 -0.74
CA HIS A 267 -4.72 -1.27 -1.93
C HIS A 267 -4.69 -2.81 -1.86
N HIS A 268 -4.26 -3.39 -0.74
CA HIS A 268 -4.05 -4.83 -0.60
C HIS A 268 -4.37 -5.39 0.79
N HIS A 269 -4.64 -4.56 1.80
CA HIS A 269 -5.05 -5.03 3.12
C HIS A 269 -6.50 -5.51 3.16
N GLY A 270 -7.33 -5.10 2.20
CA GLY A 270 -8.75 -5.39 2.16
C GLY A 270 -9.56 -4.41 3.01
N ILE A 271 -10.86 -4.63 3.06
CA ILE A 271 -11.80 -3.77 3.80
C ILE A 271 -12.02 -4.31 5.22
N GLY A 272 -12.32 -5.60 5.35
CA GLY A 272 -12.61 -6.22 6.64
C GLY A 272 -13.70 -5.46 7.42
N LYS A 273 -13.67 -5.62 8.74
CA LYS A 273 -14.60 -4.91 9.63
C LYS A 273 -14.19 -3.46 9.88
N MET A 274 -12.89 -3.18 9.90
CA MET A 274 -12.38 -1.85 10.26
C MET A 274 -12.66 -0.79 9.22
N PHE A 275 -12.55 -1.12 7.93
CA PHE A 275 -12.73 -0.16 6.83
C PHE A 275 -14.13 -0.19 6.23
N ALA A 276 -14.93 -1.19 6.61
CA ALA A 276 -16.31 -1.36 6.15
C ALA A 276 -17.19 -0.09 6.26
N PRO A 277 -17.09 0.73 7.33
CA PRO A 277 -17.85 1.97 7.43
C PRO A 277 -17.62 2.97 6.29
N TRP A 278 -16.43 2.96 5.68
CA TRP A 278 -16.07 3.90 4.62
C TRP A 278 -16.40 3.40 3.20
N LEU A 279 -16.68 2.10 3.02
CA LEU A 279 -16.76 1.51 1.68
C LEU A 279 -17.89 2.09 0.84
N GLU A 280 -19.13 2.19 1.39
CA GLU A 280 -20.27 2.74 0.65
C GLU A 280 -20.04 4.20 0.26
N GLY A 281 -19.49 5.02 1.18
CA GLY A 281 -19.12 6.40 0.89
C GLY A 281 -18.04 6.53 -0.17
N TYR A 282 -17.11 5.57 -0.22
CA TYR A 282 -16.04 5.53 -1.20
C TYR A 282 -16.54 5.16 -2.61
N ILE A 283 -17.31 4.08 -2.75
CA ILE A 283 -17.73 3.57 -4.07
C ILE A 283 -19.04 4.19 -4.56
N GLY A 284 -19.91 4.65 -3.66
CA GLY A 284 -21.24 5.19 -3.97
C GLY A 284 -22.37 4.20 -3.74
N GLU A 285 -23.55 4.75 -3.46
CA GLU A 285 -24.76 3.99 -3.10
C GLU A 285 -25.20 2.98 -4.18
N LYS A 286 -25.13 3.38 -5.45
CA LYS A 286 -25.58 2.54 -6.56
C LYS A 286 -24.65 1.36 -6.79
N GLU A 287 -23.34 1.62 -6.77
CA GLU A 287 -22.29 0.62 -6.91
C GLU A 287 -22.31 -0.33 -5.71
N TYR A 288 -22.52 0.19 -4.50
CA TYR A 288 -22.68 -0.62 -3.30
C TYR A 288 -23.95 -1.52 -3.36
N GLY A 289 -25.01 -1.05 -4.01
CA GLY A 289 -26.21 -1.83 -4.28
C GLY A 289 -25.95 -3.10 -5.09
N VAL A 290 -24.94 -3.08 -5.97
CA VAL A 290 -24.52 -4.30 -6.71
C VAL A 290 -23.99 -5.36 -5.74
N PHE A 291 -23.21 -4.98 -4.73
CA PHE A 291 -22.73 -5.96 -3.74
C PHE A 291 -23.85 -6.58 -2.92
N ARG A 292 -24.92 -5.81 -2.62
CA ARG A 292 -26.11 -6.36 -1.95
C ARG A 292 -26.80 -7.42 -2.82
N VAL A 293 -27.03 -7.12 -4.09
CA VAL A 293 -27.63 -8.08 -5.03
C VAL A 293 -26.80 -9.34 -5.17
N LEU A 294 -25.47 -9.21 -5.23
CA LEU A 294 -24.56 -10.36 -5.27
C LEU A 294 -24.61 -11.16 -3.97
N LYS A 295 -24.68 -10.49 -2.83
CA LYS A 295 -24.83 -11.16 -1.52
C LYS A 295 -26.13 -11.94 -1.47
N ASP A 296 -27.25 -11.32 -1.80
CA ASP A 296 -28.59 -11.93 -1.81
C ASP A 296 -28.63 -13.17 -2.74
N TYR A 297 -27.93 -13.09 -3.86
CA TYR A 297 -27.86 -14.22 -4.81
C TYR A 297 -27.00 -15.37 -4.31
N PHE A 298 -25.75 -15.09 -3.82
CA PHE A 298 -24.80 -16.14 -3.44
C PHE A 298 -25.07 -16.71 -2.05
N ASP A 299 -25.66 -15.93 -1.15
CA ASP A 299 -25.88 -16.28 0.26
C ASP A 299 -27.22 -15.72 0.75
N PRO A 300 -28.36 -16.27 0.28
CA PRO A 300 -29.67 -15.75 0.59
C PRO A 300 -30.04 -15.81 2.08
N ASP A 301 -29.40 -16.67 2.84
CA ASP A 301 -29.61 -16.81 4.30
C ASP A 301 -28.62 -16.01 5.13
N TYR A 302 -27.72 -15.23 4.49
CA TYR A 302 -26.70 -14.39 5.16
C TYR A 302 -25.81 -15.13 6.16
N ASN A 303 -25.42 -16.38 5.85
CA ASN A 303 -24.56 -17.21 6.68
C ASN A 303 -23.06 -16.95 6.47
N MET A 304 -22.68 -16.41 5.29
CA MET A 304 -21.29 -16.20 4.92
C MET A 304 -20.76 -14.88 5.47
N ASN A 305 -19.65 -14.95 6.22
CA ASN A 305 -18.95 -13.82 6.84
C ASN A 305 -19.90 -12.84 7.57
N PRO A 306 -20.74 -13.31 8.51
CA PRO A 306 -21.72 -12.47 9.19
C PRO A 306 -21.02 -11.37 10.00
N GLY A 307 -21.54 -10.13 9.96
CA GLY A 307 -20.98 -8.97 10.64
C GLY A 307 -19.63 -8.50 10.08
N GLY A 308 -19.18 -9.07 8.96
CA GLY A 308 -17.94 -8.71 8.28
C GLY A 308 -18.08 -8.68 6.76
N THR A 309 -19.30 -8.52 6.26
CA THR A 309 -19.66 -8.67 4.85
C THR A 309 -19.45 -7.40 4.02
N ILE A 310 -18.23 -6.88 4.03
CA ILE A 310 -17.89 -5.64 3.31
C ILE A 310 -18.82 -4.47 3.75
N GLY A 311 -19.23 -4.45 5.02
CA GLY A 311 -20.12 -3.42 5.57
C GLY A 311 -21.60 -3.56 5.19
N LEU A 312 -22.02 -4.64 4.55
CA LEU A 312 -23.41 -4.85 4.16
C LEU A 312 -24.38 -4.97 5.37
N ASP A 313 -23.87 -5.46 6.49
CA ASP A 313 -24.59 -5.62 7.77
C ASP A 313 -24.54 -4.37 8.66
N LEU A 314 -23.84 -3.32 8.26
CA LEU A 314 -23.75 -2.08 9.04
C LEU A 314 -25.05 -1.31 8.97
N LYS A 315 -25.42 -0.71 10.13
CA LYS A 315 -26.53 0.22 10.21
C LYS A 315 -26.16 1.55 9.53
N PRO A 316 -27.15 2.33 9.05
CA PRO A 316 -26.88 3.62 8.41
C PRO A 316 -26.00 4.56 9.23
N GLU A 317 -26.19 4.62 10.55
CA GLU A 317 -25.43 5.47 11.47
C GLU A 317 -23.96 5.04 11.67
N GLU A 318 -23.63 3.81 11.31
CA GLU A 318 -22.26 3.28 11.38
C GLU A 318 -21.44 3.57 10.09
N LYS A 319 -22.11 4.00 9.04
CA LYS A 319 -21.49 4.25 7.73
C LYS A 319 -20.92 5.66 7.63
N LYS A 320 -19.86 5.80 6.85
CA LYS A 320 -19.22 7.09 6.54
C LYS A 320 -19.49 7.44 5.08
N PHE A 321 -20.13 8.58 4.84
CA PHE A 321 -20.52 9.01 3.49
C PHE A 321 -19.55 10.09 2.97
N LEU A 322 -18.81 9.78 1.93
CA LEU A 322 -17.84 10.69 1.31
C LEU A 322 -18.50 12.01 0.83
N ARG A 323 -19.73 11.94 0.35
CA ARG A 323 -20.47 13.11 -0.18
C ARG A 323 -20.74 14.19 0.85
N GLU A 324 -20.81 13.85 2.14
CA GLU A 324 -20.90 14.84 3.22
C GLU A 324 -19.58 15.59 3.44
N TYR A 325 -18.48 15.11 2.85
CA TYR A 325 -17.14 15.65 2.98
C TYR A 325 -16.61 16.34 1.70
N THR A 326 -17.40 16.42 0.60
CA THR A 326 -16.98 17.09 -0.63
C THR A 326 -16.71 18.57 -0.42
N ASP A 327 -17.46 19.24 0.45
CA ASP A 327 -17.21 20.63 0.83
C ASP A 327 -15.89 20.80 1.61
N TYR A 328 -15.35 19.74 2.15
CA TYR A 328 -14.09 19.71 2.89
C TYR A 328 -12.86 19.65 1.99
N LEU A 329 -12.99 19.08 0.79
CA LEU A 329 -11.92 19.05 -0.20
C LEU A 329 -11.66 20.42 -0.80
N GLU A 330 -12.71 21.28 -0.85
CA GLU A 330 -12.58 22.67 -1.32
C GLU A 330 -12.05 23.61 -0.23
N GLN A 331 -12.12 23.23 1.04
CA GLN A 331 -11.60 24.01 2.17
C GLN A 331 -10.97 23.10 3.22
N PRO A 332 -9.73 22.68 3.08
CA PRO A 332 -9.05 21.94 4.14
C PRO A 332 -8.84 22.84 5.36
N LYS A 333 -9.79 22.84 6.29
CA LYS A 333 -9.59 23.40 7.63
C LYS A 333 -9.01 22.31 8.50
N PHE A 334 -7.70 22.24 8.52
CA PHE A 334 -6.96 21.61 9.58
C PHE A 334 -6.41 22.75 10.45
N ASP A 335 -7.12 23.12 11.50
CA ASP A 335 -6.61 23.96 12.58
C ASP A 335 -5.69 23.15 13.49
#